data_9109d1753adc0bb0bebbf3fcfb51541c
#
_entry.id   9109d1753adc0bb0bebbf3fcfb51541c
#
_cell.length_a   1.000
_cell.length_b   1.000
_cell.length_c   1.000
_cell.angle_alpha   90.00
_cell.angle_beta   90.00
_cell.angle_gamma   90.00
#
_symmetry.space_group_name_H-M   'P 1'
#
loop_
_entity.id
_entity.type
_entity.pdbx_description
1 polymer ?
#
loop_
_entity_poly.entity_id
_entity_poly.type
_entity_poly.pdbx_seq_one_letter_code
_entity_poly.pdbx_strand_id
1 'polypeptide(L)'
;MTPERTAAAAKLVKKGISHPLGIVIESGMPAYPPRYTQLQVVQPNQQFKADLGVGWEASSNDDVLQMWLGTGPQLDGLGHMGEAGEFYNCNQGKDFSIITGLTKLDISGIPPMVGRGVMIDIAKQMGMDSLLSLIH
;
A
#
# COMPACT_ATOMS: atom_id res chain seq x y z
N MET A 1 -7.71 -10.84 -13.54
CA MET A 1 -7.77 -9.69 -14.48
C MET A 1 -7.42 -10.18 -15.86
N THR A 2 -8.19 -9.87 -16.92
CA THR A 2 -7.90 -10.29 -18.28
C THR A 2 -7.52 -9.09 -19.16
N PRO A 3 -6.71 -9.30 -20.22
CA PRO A 3 -6.35 -8.24 -21.16
C PRO A 3 -7.57 -7.49 -21.74
N GLU A 4 -8.65 -8.20 -22.01
CA GLU A 4 -9.89 -7.64 -22.57
C GLU A 4 -10.56 -6.67 -21.59
N ARG A 5 -10.58 -7.02 -20.27
CA ARG A 5 -11.12 -6.14 -19.22
C ARG A 5 -10.24 -4.90 -19.05
N THR A 6 -8.94 -5.04 -19.12
CA THR A 6 -7.99 -3.92 -19.06
C THR A 6 -8.20 -2.99 -20.26
N ALA A 7 -8.29 -3.52 -21.48
CA ALA A 7 -8.54 -2.75 -22.67
C ALA A 7 -9.91 -2.04 -22.63
N ALA A 8 -10.94 -2.69 -22.10
CA ALA A 8 -12.25 -2.08 -21.92
C ALA A 8 -12.21 -0.93 -20.91
N ALA A 9 -11.48 -1.08 -19.80
CA ALA A 9 -11.30 -0.03 -18.80
C ALA A 9 -10.56 1.18 -19.38
N ALA A 10 -9.50 0.97 -20.16
CA ALA A 10 -8.75 2.04 -20.80
C ALA A 10 -9.61 2.93 -21.72
N LYS A 11 -10.61 2.36 -22.39
CA LYS A 11 -11.58 3.10 -23.24
C LYS A 11 -12.49 4.04 -22.44
N LEU A 12 -12.58 3.89 -21.12
CA LEU A 12 -13.38 4.77 -20.27
C LEU A 12 -12.70 6.11 -19.98
N VAL A 13 -11.40 6.22 -20.22
CA VAL A 13 -10.66 7.46 -20.04
C VAL A 13 -11.12 8.48 -21.07
N LYS A 14 -11.75 9.59 -20.61
CA LYS A 14 -12.26 10.66 -21.48
C LYS A 14 -11.45 11.95 -21.36
N LYS A 15 -11.02 12.30 -20.16
CA LYS A 15 -10.36 13.56 -19.86
C LYS A 15 -8.86 13.43 -19.61
N GLY A 16 -8.33 12.20 -19.45
CA GLY A 16 -6.93 11.97 -19.11
C GLY A 16 -6.52 12.50 -17.72
N ILE A 17 -7.49 12.73 -16.83
CA ILE A 17 -7.23 13.21 -15.47
C ILE A 17 -6.94 11.99 -14.59
N SER A 18 -5.83 12.03 -13.86
CA SER A 18 -5.51 11.06 -12.81
C SER A 18 -5.80 11.64 -11.43
N HIS A 19 -6.28 10.80 -10.53
CA HIS A 19 -6.57 11.15 -9.14
C HIS A 19 -5.73 10.26 -8.23
N PRO A 20 -4.77 10.80 -7.47
CA PRO A 20 -4.05 10.01 -6.48
C PRO A 20 -5.01 9.57 -5.37
N LEU A 21 -5.02 8.27 -5.07
CA LEU A 21 -5.85 7.70 -4.00
C LEU A 21 -5.01 7.34 -2.76
N GLY A 22 -3.69 7.55 -2.83
CA GLY A 22 -2.80 7.36 -1.70
C GLY A 22 -2.79 8.57 -0.76
N ILE A 23 -2.19 8.38 0.39
CA ILE A 23 -1.87 9.45 1.35
C ILE A 23 -0.36 9.62 1.43
N VAL A 24 0.08 10.77 1.93
CA VAL A 24 1.50 10.97 2.24
C VAL A 24 1.90 10.05 3.39
N ILE A 25 3.00 9.31 3.19
CA ILE A 25 3.59 8.50 4.25
C ILE A 25 4.62 9.36 4.97
N GLU A 26 4.36 9.62 6.24
CA GLU A 26 5.20 10.45 7.10
C GLU A 26 5.21 9.94 8.53
N SER A 27 6.21 10.36 9.31
CA SER A 27 6.25 10.04 10.73
C SER A 27 5.05 10.68 11.45
N GLY A 28 4.39 9.88 12.30
CA GLY A 28 3.24 10.35 13.07
C GLY A 28 1.92 10.41 12.31
N MET A 29 1.85 9.85 11.09
CA MET A 29 0.57 9.70 10.39
C MET A 29 -0.44 8.91 11.26
N PRO A 30 -1.76 9.20 11.15
CA PRO A 30 -2.77 8.54 11.97
C PRO A 30 -2.74 7.02 11.84
N ALA A 31 -2.72 6.33 12.96
CA ALA A 31 -2.76 4.87 13.02
C ALA A 31 -3.45 4.42 14.31
N TYR A 32 -4.16 3.29 14.25
CA TYR A 32 -4.70 2.67 15.47
C TYR A 32 -3.58 2.01 16.27
N PRO A 33 -3.48 2.28 17.58
CA PRO A 33 -2.50 1.62 18.44
C PRO A 33 -2.61 0.07 18.35
N PRO A 34 -1.50 -0.66 18.37
CA PRO A 34 -0.09 -0.22 18.54
C PRO A 34 0.63 0.18 17.24
N ARG A 35 -0.10 0.36 16.15
CA ARG A 35 0.48 0.67 14.83
C ARG A 35 1.15 2.05 14.83
N TYR A 36 2.27 2.16 14.11
CA TYR A 36 2.98 3.42 13.93
C TYR A 36 3.71 3.45 12.58
N THR A 37 4.12 4.64 12.20
CA THR A 37 4.98 4.89 11.05
C THR A 37 6.14 5.76 11.49
N GLN A 38 7.36 5.38 11.12
CA GLN A 38 8.58 6.13 11.39
C GLN A 38 9.40 6.20 10.11
N LEU A 39 9.72 7.42 9.71
CA LEU A 39 10.57 7.72 8.57
C LEU A 39 11.81 8.48 9.09
N GLN A 40 12.99 8.07 8.65
CA GLN A 40 14.25 8.70 9.02
C GLN A 40 15.13 8.87 7.80
N VAL A 41 15.67 10.08 7.62
CA VAL A 41 16.76 10.31 6.66
C VAL A 41 18.06 9.92 7.33
N VAL A 42 18.69 8.85 6.86
CA VAL A 42 19.89 8.25 7.49
C VAL A 42 21.19 8.76 6.88
N GLN A 43 21.15 9.30 5.68
CA GLN A 43 22.28 9.89 4.98
C GLN A 43 21.92 11.27 4.42
N PRO A 44 21.64 12.28 5.31
CA PRO A 44 21.18 13.58 4.83
C PRO A 44 22.30 14.32 4.11
N ASN A 45 22.04 14.75 2.88
CA ASN A 45 22.94 15.57 2.06
C ASN A 45 24.36 15.00 1.97
N GLN A 46 24.52 13.70 1.85
CA GLN A 46 25.82 13.07 1.73
C GLN A 46 26.45 13.42 0.38
N GLN A 47 27.69 13.94 0.41
CA GLN A 47 28.46 14.28 -0.78
C GLN A 47 29.46 13.16 -1.08
N PHE A 48 29.43 12.65 -2.29
CA PHE A 48 30.39 11.70 -2.79
C PHE A 48 31.46 12.42 -3.60
N LYS A 49 32.67 12.54 -3.03
CA LYS A 49 33.84 13.10 -3.75
C LYS A 49 34.55 12.05 -4.60
N ALA A 50 34.15 10.79 -4.49
CA ALA A 50 34.73 9.73 -5.31
C ALA A 50 34.30 9.89 -6.75
N ASP A 51 35.26 9.71 -7.67
CA ASP A 51 34.95 9.59 -9.09
C ASP A 51 34.15 8.31 -9.33
N LEU A 52 32.85 8.43 -9.40
CA LEU A 52 31.95 7.34 -9.77
C LEU A 52 31.89 7.13 -11.29
N GLY A 53 32.83 7.74 -12.03
CA GLY A 53 32.84 7.67 -13.50
C GLY A 53 31.77 8.54 -14.17
N VAL A 54 31.10 9.42 -13.42
CA VAL A 54 30.01 10.27 -13.92
C VAL A 54 30.42 11.70 -14.24
N GLY A 55 31.66 12.08 -13.90
CA GLY A 55 32.21 13.39 -14.23
C GLY A 55 31.62 14.59 -13.47
N TRP A 56 30.89 14.34 -12.37
CA TRP A 56 30.31 15.36 -11.50
C TRP A 56 30.26 14.91 -10.03
N GLU A 57 30.25 15.85 -9.10
CA GLU A 57 30.09 15.55 -7.68
C GLU A 57 28.62 15.20 -7.37
N ALA A 58 28.38 13.98 -6.89
CA ALA A 58 27.07 13.53 -6.50
C ALA A 58 26.74 13.91 -5.05
N SER A 59 25.51 14.28 -4.80
CA SER A 59 24.93 14.39 -3.46
C SER A 59 23.69 13.52 -3.37
N SER A 60 23.47 12.86 -2.23
CA SER A 60 22.31 12.00 -2.03
C SER A 60 21.71 12.14 -0.63
N ASN A 61 20.44 11.78 -0.53
CA ASN A 61 19.77 11.48 0.72
C ASN A 61 19.24 10.05 0.64
N ASP A 62 19.44 9.29 1.71
CA ASP A 62 18.86 7.97 1.89
C ASP A 62 18.00 7.95 3.14
N ASP A 63 16.93 7.15 3.10
CA ASP A 63 15.96 7.07 4.17
C ASP A 63 15.60 5.61 4.50
N VAL A 64 15.15 5.43 5.74
CA VAL A 64 14.61 4.16 6.24
C VAL A 64 13.19 4.39 6.68
N LEU A 65 12.30 3.52 6.23
CA LEU A 65 10.90 3.49 6.61
C LEU A 65 10.64 2.25 7.48
N GLN A 66 10.12 2.47 8.69
CA GLN A 66 9.55 1.43 9.51
C GLN A 66 8.08 1.72 9.72
N MET A 67 7.21 0.84 9.23
CA MET A 67 5.77 1.04 9.35
C MET A 67 5.00 -0.28 9.43
N TRP A 68 3.83 -0.20 10.03
CA TRP A 68 2.82 -1.23 9.88
C TRP A 68 2.14 -1.05 8.52
N LEU A 69 2.22 -2.06 7.66
CA LEU A 69 1.67 -1.97 6.29
C LEU A 69 0.16 -1.72 6.25
N GLY A 70 -0.55 -2.04 7.34
CA GLY A 70 -1.95 -1.70 7.53
C GLY A 70 -2.21 -0.25 7.94
N THR A 71 -1.28 0.68 7.70
CA THR A 71 -1.44 2.10 7.95
C THR A 71 -1.69 2.83 6.63
N GLY A 72 -2.81 3.52 6.52
CA GLY A 72 -3.25 4.16 5.27
C GLY A 72 -3.97 3.22 4.30
N PRO A 73 -4.18 3.65 3.04
CA PRO A 73 -4.80 2.81 2.01
C PRO A 73 -3.99 1.55 1.74
N GLN A 74 -4.66 0.40 1.71
CA GLN A 74 -4.01 -0.90 1.59
C GLN A 74 -4.88 -1.89 0.84
N LEU A 75 -4.28 -2.99 0.41
CA LEU A 75 -4.95 -4.17 -0.09
C LEU A 75 -4.56 -5.35 0.80
N ASP A 76 -5.53 -5.94 1.47
CA ASP A 76 -5.31 -7.13 2.29
C ASP A 76 -5.38 -8.40 1.45
N GLY A 77 -4.41 -9.30 1.68
CA GLY A 77 -4.43 -10.64 1.11
C GLY A 77 -5.39 -11.57 1.84
N LEU A 78 -5.66 -12.72 1.25
CA LEU A 78 -6.54 -13.76 1.83
C LEU A 78 -5.98 -14.39 3.11
N GLY A 79 -4.72 -14.17 3.41
CA GLY A 79 -4.07 -14.57 4.66
C GLY A 79 -4.09 -13.51 5.77
N HIS A 80 -4.75 -12.35 5.54
CA HIS A 80 -4.81 -11.28 6.54
C HIS A 80 -5.78 -11.57 7.68
N MET A 81 -6.97 -12.06 7.36
CA MET A 81 -8.03 -12.35 8.32
C MET A 81 -8.47 -13.80 8.25
N GLY A 82 -8.73 -14.40 9.39
CA GLY A 82 -9.25 -15.75 9.56
C GLY A 82 -10.08 -15.85 10.82
N GLU A 83 -10.70 -16.99 11.03
CA GLU A 83 -11.49 -17.33 12.22
C GLU A 83 -10.95 -18.61 12.86
N ALA A 84 -10.77 -18.60 14.18
CA ALA A 84 -10.28 -19.74 14.97
C ALA A 84 -8.98 -20.36 14.39
N GLY A 85 -8.11 -19.57 13.76
CA GLY A 85 -6.87 -20.04 13.15
C GLY A 85 -7.00 -20.61 11.74
N GLU A 86 -8.22 -20.63 11.19
CA GLU A 86 -8.51 -21.04 9.83
C GLU A 86 -8.70 -19.81 8.92
N PHE A 87 -8.07 -19.84 7.76
CA PHE A 87 -8.09 -18.80 6.75
C PHE A 87 -8.74 -19.29 5.45
N TYR A 88 -8.81 -18.40 4.45
CA TYR A 88 -9.43 -18.71 3.18
C TYR A 88 -9.08 -20.12 2.67
N ASN A 89 -10.11 -20.85 2.22
CA ASN A 89 -10.02 -22.19 1.68
C ASN A 89 -9.42 -23.21 2.67
N CYS A 90 -9.85 -23.14 3.94
CA CYS A 90 -9.48 -24.05 5.04
C CYS A 90 -7.98 -24.14 5.33
N ASN A 91 -7.20 -23.15 4.93
CA ASN A 91 -5.78 -23.08 5.27
C ASN A 91 -5.61 -22.78 6.75
N GLN A 92 -4.79 -23.57 7.44
CA GLN A 92 -4.46 -23.35 8.84
C GLN A 92 -3.32 -22.33 8.98
N GLY A 93 -3.52 -21.27 9.76
CA GLY A 93 -2.53 -20.21 9.92
C GLY A 93 -1.16 -20.70 10.38
N LYS A 94 -1.13 -21.69 11.28
CA LYS A 94 0.11 -22.32 11.76
C LYS A 94 0.98 -22.95 10.65
N ASP A 95 0.38 -23.28 9.50
CA ASP A 95 1.08 -23.98 8.42
C ASP A 95 1.68 -23.01 7.39
N PHE A 96 1.27 -21.73 7.38
CA PHE A 96 1.74 -20.78 6.36
C PHE A 96 2.16 -19.40 6.92
N SER A 97 1.79 -19.06 8.14
CA SER A 97 2.15 -17.77 8.75
C SER A 97 3.43 -17.95 9.59
N ILE A 98 4.53 -17.43 9.09
CA ILE A 98 5.84 -17.48 9.75
C ILE A 98 6.37 -16.08 10.01
N ILE A 99 7.37 -15.93 10.89
CA ILE A 99 7.87 -14.63 11.32
C ILE A 99 8.44 -13.78 10.16
N THR A 100 8.87 -14.41 9.09
CA THR A 100 9.44 -13.75 7.92
C THR A 100 8.39 -13.44 6.83
N GLY A 101 7.13 -13.81 7.04
CA GLY A 101 6.05 -13.55 6.10
C GLY A 101 5.06 -14.70 5.95
N LEU A 102 4.17 -14.57 5.00
CA LEU A 102 3.23 -15.62 4.63
C LEU A 102 3.80 -16.46 3.49
N THR A 103 3.72 -17.78 3.59
CA THR A 103 4.14 -18.72 2.52
C THR A 103 3.00 -19.08 1.57
N LYS A 104 1.76 -18.69 1.91
CA LYS A 104 0.55 -18.82 1.11
C LYS A 104 -0.37 -17.64 1.41
N LEU A 105 -1.33 -17.38 0.53
CA LEU A 105 -2.40 -16.39 0.69
C LEU A 105 -1.90 -14.95 0.86
N ASP A 106 -0.65 -14.68 0.53
CA ASP A 106 -0.07 -13.34 0.44
C ASP A 106 -0.52 -12.64 -0.84
N ILE A 107 -0.20 -11.36 -0.98
CA ILE A 107 -0.57 -10.56 -2.14
C ILE A 107 0.49 -10.49 -3.24
N SER A 108 1.66 -11.09 -3.03
CA SER A 108 2.78 -10.99 -3.98
C SER A 108 2.46 -11.61 -5.35
N GLY A 109 1.60 -12.61 -5.36
CA GLY A 109 1.12 -13.25 -6.59
C GLY A 109 -0.06 -12.53 -7.28
N ILE A 110 -0.57 -11.43 -6.72
CA ILE A 110 -1.66 -10.68 -7.33
C ILE A 110 -1.09 -9.72 -8.39
N PRO A 111 -1.44 -9.89 -9.67
CA PRO A 111 -0.95 -8.98 -10.70
C PRO A 111 -1.55 -7.58 -10.56
N PRO A 112 -0.94 -6.55 -11.20
CA PRO A 112 -1.54 -5.22 -11.26
C PRO A 112 -2.99 -5.28 -11.72
N MET A 113 -3.86 -4.60 -11.00
CA MET A 113 -5.30 -4.57 -11.28
C MET A 113 -5.64 -3.29 -12.05
N VAL A 114 -6.09 -3.45 -13.29
CA VAL A 114 -6.60 -2.34 -14.11
C VAL A 114 -8.03 -2.65 -14.51
N GLY A 115 -8.97 -1.87 -14.02
CA GLY A 115 -10.38 -2.11 -14.26
C GLY A 115 -11.22 -0.84 -14.16
N ARG A 116 -12.51 -0.97 -14.42
CA ARG A 116 -13.47 0.09 -14.16
C ARG A 116 -13.62 0.27 -12.65
N GLY A 117 -13.38 1.48 -12.16
CA GLY A 117 -13.71 1.88 -10.80
C GLY A 117 -15.05 2.59 -10.71
N VAL A 118 -15.72 2.47 -9.57
CA VAL A 118 -16.92 3.24 -9.22
C VAL A 118 -16.63 3.99 -7.93
N MET A 119 -16.72 5.32 -7.99
CA MET A 119 -16.62 6.17 -6.82
C MET A 119 -18.01 6.26 -6.16
N ILE A 120 -18.09 5.93 -4.87
CA ILE A 120 -19.29 6.11 -4.05
C ILE A 120 -18.91 7.07 -2.93
N ASP A 121 -19.43 8.27 -2.98
CA ASP A 121 -19.18 9.32 -1.98
C ASP A 121 -20.19 9.19 -0.85
N ILE A 122 -19.94 8.26 0.07
CA ILE A 122 -20.84 7.96 1.19
C ILE A 122 -20.84 9.12 2.20
N ALA A 123 -19.70 9.76 2.46
CA ALA A 123 -19.60 10.89 3.36
C ALA A 123 -20.55 12.03 2.92
N LYS A 124 -20.47 12.40 1.65
CA LYS A 124 -21.38 13.38 1.04
C LYS A 124 -22.85 12.94 1.11
N GLN A 125 -23.13 11.66 0.82
CA GLN A 125 -24.48 11.11 0.87
C GLN A 125 -25.09 11.18 2.26
N MET A 126 -24.27 11.02 3.29
CA MET A 126 -24.68 11.08 4.70
C MET A 126 -24.56 12.48 5.31
N GLY A 127 -24.10 13.48 4.56
CA GLY A 127 -23.88 14.85 5.06
C GLY A 127 -22.78 14.95 6.10
N MET A 128 -21.75 14.09 5.99
CA MET A 128 -20.61 14.03 6.91
C MET A 128 -19.34 14.53 6.22
N ASP A 129 -18.46 15.18 6.97
CA ASP A 129 -17.17 15.63 6.44
C ASP A 129 -16.18 14.46 6.22
N SER A 130 -16.30 13.40 7.01
CA SER A 130 -15.47 12.20 6.90
C SER A 130 -16.19 10.99 7.48
N LEU A 131 -15.75 9.79 7.06
CA LEU A 131 -16.17 8.54 7.67
C LEU A 131 -15.04 8.01 8.54
N LEU A 132 -15.34 7.69 9.79
CA LEU A 132 -14.47 6.85 10.60
C LEU A 132 -14.49 5.42 10.03
N SER A 133 -13.40 4.67 10.23
CA SER A 133 -13.30 3.29 9.74
C SER A 133 -14.56 2.49 10.05
N LEU A 134 -15.12 1.86 9.02
CA LEU A 134 -16.32 1.01 9.15
C LEU A 134 -16.03 -0.38 9.74
N ILE A 135 -14.79 -0.61 10.20
CA ILE A 135 -14.40 -1.87 10.84
C ILE A 135 -14.59 -1.71 12.36
N HIS A 136 -15.82 -1.76 12.79
CA HIS A 136 -16.23 -1.95 14.17
C HIS A 136 -17.50 -2.80 14.21
#